data_5eab391b74796e018fadc0ebf45fbd34
#
_entry.id   5eab391b74796e018fadc0ebf45fbd34
#
_cell.length_a   1.000
_cell.length_b   1.000
_cell.length_c   1.000
_cell.angle_alpha   90.00
_cell.angle_beta   90.00
_cell.angle_gamma   90.00
#
_symmetry.space_group_name_H-M   'P 1'
#
loop_
_entity.id
_entity.type
_entity.pdbx_description
1 polymer ?
#
loop_
_entity_poly.entity_id
_entity_poly.type
_entity_poly.pdbx_seq_one_letter_code
_entity_poly.pdbx_strand_id
1 'polypeptide(L)'
;AGITLRDKVPQGHKVALADIAIGEVVRRYNVPIGYALKHIPAGSWVHERLLKMPSARALEGLPMATVKPAVLGPLTGYTFEGYRNTDGSVGTRNILAITETVQCVAGVTEFAVQRIKAELLPKYPNVDDVVALAHTYGCGVAIDAPDAVIPIRTLRNISLNPNFGGEVMVVSLGCEKLQPERLLPPGAIPLVDERTLEDAPLDVVCLQDEAHVGFMSMVESVMRQAERHLQRLNARRRETVPASELVVGVQCGGSDAFSGVTANPAVGFCTDLLVRAGATVMFSEVTEVRDGIDQLTSRAASPEVAEAMIREMAWYDAYLDKGRVDRSANTTPGNKKGGLSNIVEKAMGSIVKSGSAPINGVLSPGDKLAQKGLIYAATPASDFICGTLQLAA
;
A
#
# COMPACT_ATOMS: atom_id res chain seq x y z
N ALA A 1 18.99 13.57 36.80
CA ALA A 1 19.12 12.54 37.84
C ALA A 1 19.63 11.26 37.16
N GLY A 2 20.71 10.68 37.67
CA GLY A 2 21.24 9.40 37.21
C GLY A 2 20.30 8.26 37.65
N ILE A 3 19.96 7.32 36.77
CA ILE A 3 19.23 6.10 37.10
C ILE A 3 20.20 4.95 37.04
N THR A 4 20.29 4.15 38.11
CA THR A 4 21.06 2.95 38.13
C THR A 4 20.27 1.82 37.47
N LEU A 5 20.81 1.21 36.42
CA LEU A 5 20.19 0.07 35.78
C LEU A 5 20.21 -1.15 36.70
N ARG A 6 19.09 -1.84 36.81
CA ARG A 6 18.90 -3.07 37.56
C ARG A 6 19.06 -4.33 36.68
N ASP A 7 18.78 -4.14 35.38
CA ASP A 7 18.85 -5.22 34.40
C ASP A 7 19.79 -4.85 33.25
N LYS A 8 20.27 -5.87 32.53
CA LYS A 8 20.88 -5.67 31.22
C LYS A 8 19.77 -5.31 30.19
N VAL A 9 19.66 -4.04 29.87
CA VAL A 9 18.63 -3.55 28.94
C VAL A 9 19.16 -3.65 27.52
N PRO A 10 18.50 -4.38 26.59
CA PRO A 10 18.89 -4.43 25.20
C PRO A 10 18.79 -3.05 24.52
N GLN A 11 19.58 -2.84 23.49
CA GLN A 11 19.53 -1.60 22.70
C GLN A 11 18.13 -1.36 22.13
N GLY A 12 17.65 -0.11 22.22
CA GLY A 12 16.30 0.28 21.78
C GLY A 12 15.19 -0.02 22.79
N HIS A 13 15.46 -0.81 23.82
CA HIS A 13 14.46 -1.13 24.83
C HIS A 13 14.29 -0.02 25.87
N LYS A 14 13.25 -0.14 26.68
CA LYS A 14 12.82 0.85 27.67
C LYS A 14 13.33 0.59 29.06
N VAL A 15 13.60 1.64 29.80
CA VAL A 15 13.95 1.59 31.24
C VAL A 15 12.90 2.37 32.02
N ALA A 16 12.47 1.82 33.15
CA ALA A 16 11.61 2.53 34.08
C ALA A 16 12.39 3.70 34.72
N LEU A 17 11.88 4.91 34.59
CA LEU A 17 12.50 6.13 35.16
C LEU A 17 12.12 6.36 36.63
N ALA A 18 11.05 5.72 37.07
CA ALA A 18 10.56 5.72 38.45
C ALA A 18 9.97 4.34 38.76
N ASP A 19 9.70 4.09 40.03
CA ASP A 19 8.93 2.90 40.43
C ASP A 19 7.52 2.97 39.84
N ILE A 20 7.03 1.86 39.31
CA ILE A 20 5.70 1.74 38.71
C ILE A 20 4.95 0.65 39.47
N ALA A 21 3.84 0.99 40.11
CA ALA A 21 3.03 0.07 40.87
C ALA A 21 2.22 -0.88 39.97
N ILE A 22 1.75 -2.00 40.52
CA ILE A 22 0.84 -2.91 39.82
C ILE A 22 -0.42 -2.13 39.38
N GLY A 23 -0.82 -2.30 38.14
CA GLY A 23 -1.99 -1.62 37.53
C GLY A 23 -1.73 -0.18 37.11
N GLU A 24 -0.59 0.39 37.48
CA GLU A 24 -0.24 1.77 37.08
C GLU A 24 0.03 1.85 35.58
N VAL A 25 -0.30 3.01 34.98
CA VAL A 25 -0.11 3.26 33.56
C VAL A 25 1.38 3.45 33.24
N VAL A 26 1.85 2.70 32.26
CA VAL A 26 3.18 2.87 31.68
C VAL A 26 3.08 3.77 30.46
N ARG A 27 3.85 4.85 30.44
CA ARG A 27 3.84 5.84 29.36
C ARG A 27 5.17 5.86 28.62
N ARG A 28 5.07 6.07 27.30
CA ARG A 28 6.19 6.43 26.45
C ARG A 28 5.81 7.66 25.63
N TYR A 29 6.66 8.68 25.60
CA TYR A 29 6.34 9.97 24.94
C TYR A 29 4.99 10.56 25.36
N ASN A 30 4.68 10.46 26.65
CA ASN A 30 3.41 10.86 27.27
C ASN A 30 2.16 10.07 26.79
N VAL A 31 2.33 9.03 26.00
CA VAL A 31 1.23 8.15 25.55
C VAL A 31 1.19 6.88 26.39
N PRO A 32 0.01 6.47 26.93
CA PRO A 32 -0.16 5.19 27.59
C PRO A 32 0.13 4.03 26.63
N ILE A 33 1.15 3.21 26.93
CA ILE A 33 1.49 2.01 26.15
C ILE A 33 1.06 0.73 26.85
N GLY A 34 0.59 0.80 28.10
CA GLY A 34 0.13 -0.35 28.87
C GLY A 34 -0.06 -0.05 30.34
N TYR A 35 -0.48 -1.09 31.06
CA TYR A 35 -0.61 -1.09 32.50
C TYR A 35 0.31 -2.14 33.08
N ALA A 36 1.04 -1.83 34.16
CA ALA A 36 1.99 -2.75 34.77
C ALA A 36 1.28 -3.98 35.35
N LEU A 37 1.70 -5.18 34.95
CA LEU A 37 1.18 -6.46 35.45
C LEU A 37 1.81 -6.85 36.81
N LYS A 38 2.96 -6.26 37.13
CA LYS A 38 3.63 -6.39 38.43
C LYS A 38 4.36 -5.10 38.76
N HIS A 39 4.83 -4.95 40.00
CA HIS A 39 5.68 -3.81 40.37
C HIS A 39 6.95 -3.80 39.52
N ILE A 40 7.28 -2.64 38.92
CA ILE A 40 8.47 -2.43 38.09
C ILE A 40 9.32 -1.36 38.77
N PRO A 41 10.42 -1.72 39.42
CA PRO A 41 11.31 -0.77 40.07
C PRO A 41 12.01 0.18 39.07
N ALA A 42 12.34 1.38 39.51
CA ALA A 42 13.18 2.29 38.74
C ALA A 42 14.50 1.61 38.34
N GLY A 43 14.94 1.82 37.11
CA GLY A 43 16.12 1.18 36.53
C GLY A 43 15.88 -0.21 35.91
N SER A 44 14.69 -0.79 36.05
CA SER A 44 14.35 -2.08 35.46
C SER A 44 14.06 -1.98 33.95
N TRP A 45 14.38 -3.05 33.23
CA TRP A 45 14.00 -3.21 31.84
C TRP A 45 12.48 -3.38 31.71
N VAL A 46 11.85 -2.50 30.91
CA VAL A 46 10.40 -2.56 30.61
C VAL A 46 10.19 -3.23 29.24
N HIS A 47 9.45 -4.34 29.23
CA HIS A 47 9.21 -5.14 28.03
C HIS A 47 7.74 -5.66 28.00
N GLU A 48 7.34 -6.28 26.90
CA GLU A 48 5.95 -6.70 26.61
C GLU A 48 5.31 -7.58 27.69
N ARG A 49 6.12 -8.44 28.37
CA ARG A 49 5.59 -9.37 29.39
C ARG A 49 5.28 -8.68 30.73
N LEU A 50 5.66 -7.43 30.90
CA LEU A 50 5.34 -6.64 32.08
C LEU A 50 4.09 -5.77 31.89
N LEU A 51 3.54 -5.71 30.67
CA LEU A 51 2.50 -4.76 30.30
C LEU A 51 1.22 -5.47 29.84
N LYS A 52 0.11 -5.07 30.41
CA LYS A 52 -1.22 -5.33 29.85
C LYS A 52 -1.50 -4.22 28.82
N MET A 53 -1.80 -4.61 27.57
CA MET A 53 -2.13 -3.67 26.51
C MET A 53 -3.41 -2.88 26.86
N PRO A 54 -3.50 -1.58 26.56
CA PRO A 54 -4.71 -0.80 26.74
C PRO A 54 -5.85 -1.32 25.82
N SER A 55 -7.09 -1.11 26.21
CA SER A 55 -8.24 -1.34 25.33
C SER A 55 -8.14 -0.47 24.07
N ALA A 56 -8.70 -0.94 22.94
CA ALA A 56 -8.81 -0.14 21.75
C ALA A 56 -9.61 1.14 22.04
N ARG A 57 -9.25 2.24 21.38
CA ARG A 57 -10.10 3.44 21.43
C ARG A 57 -11.45 3.14 20.80
N ALA A 58 -12.52 3.63 21.46
CA ALA A 58 -13.83 3.66 20.85
C ALA A 58 -13.79 4.51 19.56
N LEU A 59 -14.59 4.14 18.59
CA LEU A 59 -14.72 4.89 17.33
C LEU A 59 -15.76 6.03 17.43
N GLU A 60 -16.53 6.04 18.51
CA GLU A 60 -17.48 7.10 18.81
C GLU A 60 -16.79 8.28 19.55
N GLY A 61 -17.29 9.48 19.31
CA GLY A 61 -16.83 10.69 20.02
C GLY A 61 -15.40 11.10 19.73
N LEU A 62 -14.83 10.64 18.64
CA LEU A 62 -13.49 11.05 18.20
C LEU A 62 -13.48 12.51 17.73
N PRO A 63 -12.37 13.24 17.93
CA PRO A 63 -12.22 14.58 17.38
C PRO A 63 -12.20 14.51 15.84
N MET A 64 -13.00 15.36 15.17
CA MET A 64 -13.10 15.37 13.71
C MET A 64 -12.66 16.73 13.18
N ALA A 65 -11.57 16.78 12.41
CA ALA A 65 -11.02 18.00 11.79
C ALA A 65 -10.79 19.15 12.78
N THR A 66 -10.36 18.83 14.01
CA THR A 66 -10.21 19.80 15.10
C THR A 66 -8.84 20.48 15.13
N VAL A 67 -7.83 19.85 14.54
CA VAL A 67 -6.47 20.38 14.43
C VAL A 67 -6.29 21.02 13.06
N LYS A 68 -5.94 22.29 13.05
CA LYS A 68 -5.52 22.98 11.81
C LYS A 68 -4.00 22.97 11.75
N PRO A 69 -3.39 22.11 10.92
CA PRO A 69 -1.94 22.12 10.74
C PRO A 69 -1.46 23.48 10.26
N ALA A 70 -0.22 23.82 10.58
CA ALA A 70 0.38 25.07 10.10
C ALA A 70 0.43 25.04 8.56
N VAL A 71 -0.14 26.06 7.94
CA VAL A 71 -0.07 26.22 6.48
C VAL A 71 1.32 26.70 6.14
N LEU A 72 2.15 25.78 5.69
CA LEU A 72 3.47 26.08 5.14
C LEU A 72 3.33 26.47 3.65
N GLY A 73 4.11 27.46 3.20
CA GLY A 73 4.09 27.90 1.82
C GLY A 73 4.40 26.77 0.83
N PRO A 74 3.82 26.80 -0.39
CA PRO A 74 4.06 25.78 -1.39
C PRO A 74 5.55 25.77 -1.80
N LEU A 75 6.04 24.59 -2.16
CA LEU A 75 7.34 24.40 -2.79
C LEU A 75 7.13 24.36 -4.31
N THR A 76 7.72 25.31 -5.01
CA THR A 76 7.57 25.44 -6.47
C THR A 76 8.88 25.19 -7.20
N GLY A 77 8.81 24.86 -8.51
CA GLY A 77 9.97 24.66 -9.36
C GLY A 77 10.64 23.28 -9.25
N TYR A 78 10.13 22.38 -8.44
CA TYR A 78 10.61 21.00 -8.36
C TYR A 78 10.02 20.17 -9.48
N THR A 79 10.86 19.44 -10.20
CA THR A 79 10.49 18.60 -11.35
C THR A 79 11.16 17.24 -11.28
N PHE A 80 10.69 16.30 -12.09
CA PHE A 80 11.34 15.02 -12.33
C PHE A 80 11.13 14.57 -13.79
N GLU A 81 11.92 13.59 -14.22
CA GLU A 81 11.80 13.00 -15.55
C GLU A 81 10.82 11.83 -15.51
N GLY A 82 9.61 12.03 -16.06
CA GLY A 82 8.52 11.07 -16.05
C GLY A 82 8.01 10.72 -17.45
N TYR A 83 7.18 9.71 -17.53
CA TYR A 83 6.47 9.30 -18.73
C TYR A 83 5.02 9.76 -18.65
N ARG A 84 4.61 10.74 -19.46
CA ARG A 84 3.24 11.20 -19.51
C ARG A 84 2.38 10.24 -20.33
N ASN A 85 1.23 9.86 -19.80
CA ASN A 85 0.23 9.03 -20.44
C ASN A 85 -0.83 9.90 -21.14
N THR A 86 -1.59 9.30 -22.04
CA THR A 86 -2.66 9.99 -22.79
C THR A 86 -3.80 10.50 -21.92
N ASP A 87 -4.05 9.86 -20.77
CA ASP A 87 -5.02 10.30 -19.76
C ASP A 87 -4.49 11.43 -18.86
N GLY A 88 -3.26 11.90 -19.11
CA GLY A 88 -2.59 12.93 -18.32
C GLY A 88 -1.84 12.42 -17.09
N SER A 89 -2.01 11.17 -16.69
CA SER A 89 -1.24 10.57 -15.59
C SER A 89 0.25 10.46 -15.95
N VAL A 90 1.11 10.36 -14.93
CA VAL A 90 2.56 10.31 -15.14
C VAL A 90 3.15 9.11 -14.42
N GLY A 91 3.82 8.24 -15.21
CA GLY A 91 4.62 7.14 -14.67
C GLY A 91 6.06 7.57 -14.40
N THR A 92 6.67 7.02 -13.38
CA THR A 92 8.12 7.14 -13.10
C THR A 92 8.93 6.04 -13.77
N ARG A 93 8.25 5.02 -14.27
CA ARG A 93 8.79 3.87 -15.01
C ARG A 93 8.00 3.65 -16.30
N ASN A 94 8.58 2.82 -17.17
CA ASN A 94 7.98 2.38 -18.42
C ASN A 94 8.05 0.86 -18.49
N ILE A 95 7.03 0.19 -17.98
CA ILE A 95 7.01 -1.26 -17.74
C ILE A 95 5.88 -1.90 -18.55
N LEU A 96 6.15 -3.04 -19.19
CA LEU A 96 5.09 -3.90 -19.70
C LEU A 96 4.55 -4.77 -18.57
N ALA A 97 3.27 -4.60 -18.23
CA ALA A 97 2.56 -5.48 -17.31
C ALA A 97 1.67 -6.46 -18.09
N ILE A 98 1.79 -7.74 -17.76
CA ILE A 98 0.92 -8.80 -18.30
C ILE A 98 -0.06 -9.19 -17.21
N THR A 99 -1.32 -8.81 -17.39
CA THR A 99 -2.40 -9.06 -16.45
C THR A 99 -2.96 -10.46 -16.63
N GLU A 100 -3.24 -11.14 -15.54
CA GLU A 100 -3.85 -12.47 -15.56
C GLU A 100 -5.33 -12.38 -15.12
N THR A 101 -6.19 -13.19 -15.71
CA THR A 101 -7.59 -13.30 -15.29
C THR A 101 -7.78 -14.39 -14.23
N VAL A 102 -6.87 -15.37 -14.17
CA VAL A 102 -7.01 -16.55 -13.31
C VAL A 102 -5.65 -17.13 -12.93
N GLN A 103 -5.54 -17.64 -11.71
CA GLN A 103 -4.33 -18.32 -11.22
C GLN A 103 -3.81 -19.46 -12.11
N CYS A 104 -4.68 -20.10 -12.89
CA CYS A 104 -4.30 -21.24 -13.71
C CYS A 104 -3.32 -20.89 -14.83
N VAL A 105 -3.24 -19.62 -15.23
CA VAL A 105 -2.32 -19.17 -16.29
C VAL A 105 -0.98 -18.69 -15.74
N ALA A 106 -0.84 -18.53 -14.42
CA ALA A 106 0.33 -17.91 -13.79
C ALA A 106 1.66 -18.57 -14.21
N GLY A 107 1.73 -19.90 -14.19
CA GLY A 107 2.96 -20.61 -14.58
C GLY A 107 3.35 -20.40 -16.05
N VAL A 108 2.37 -20.30 -16.97
CA VAL A 108 2.63 -20.00 -18.39
C VAL A 108 3.10 -18.56 -18.55
N THR A 109 2.42 -17.62 -17.89
CA THR A 109 2.74 -16.20 -17.97
C THR A 109 4.11 -15.89 -17.36
N GLU A 110 4.42 -16.44 -16.19
CA GLU A 110 5.72 -16.26 -15.54
C GLU A 110 6.87 -16.81 -16.41
N PHE A 111 6.69 -18.00 -17.00
CA PHE A 111 7.66 -18.58 -17.92
C PHE A 111 7.83 -17.71 -19.17
N ALA A 112 6.73 -17.22 -19.75
CA ALA A 112 6.77 -16.31 -20.89
C ALA A 112 7.50 -14.99 -20.54
N VAL A 113 7.22 -14.39 -19.37
CA VAL A 113 7.90 -13.18 -18.90
C VAL A 113 9.40 -13.40 -18.78
N GLN A 114 9.87 -14.53 -18.25
CA GLN A 114 11.30 -14.84 -18.17
C GLN A 114 11.93 -14.87 -19.57
N ARG A 115 11.28 -15.49 -20.55
CA ARG A 115 11.74 -15.52 -21.93
C ARG A 115 11.71 -14.15 -22.59
N ILE A 116 10.64 -13.37 -22.38
CA ILE A 116 10.52 -12.00 -22.90
C ILE A 116 11.67 -11.13 -22.36
N LYS A 117 11.98 -11.21 -21.07
CA LYS A 117 13.13 -10.50 -20.48
C LYS A 117 14.46 -10.90 -21.10
N ALA A 118 14.65 -12.17 -21.41
CA ALA A 118 15.90 -12.66 -21.97
C ALA A 118 16.03 -12.41 -23.49
N GLU A 119 14.95 -12.56 -24.25
CA GLU A 119 15.00 -12.63 -25.72
C GLU A 119 14.48 -11.35 -26.41
N LEU A 120 13.53 -10.63 -25.80
CA LEU A 120 12.87 -9.48 -26.42
C LEU A 120 13.28 -8.16 -25.76
N LEU A 121 13.19 -8.03 -24.43
CA LEU A 121 13.44 -6.78 -23.72
C LEU A 121 14.75 -6.08 -24.10
N PRO A 122 15.88 -6.76 -24.32
CA PRO A 122 17.13 -6.12 -24.74
C PRO A 122 17.04 -5.35 -26.06
N LYS A 123 16.05 -5.63 -26.90
CA LYS A 123 15.79 -4.94 -28.17
C LYS A 123 15.05 -3.59 -27.96
N TYR A 124 14.52 -3.34 -26.76
CA TYR A 124 13.63 -2.23 -26.42
C TYR A 124 14.18 -1.41 -25.25
N PRO A 125 15.26 -0.62 -25.48
CA PRO A 125 16.04 0.02 -24.41
C PRO A 125 15.29 1.11 -23.62
N ASN A 126 14.13 1.58 -24.09
CA ASN A 126 13.31 2.55 -23.34
C ASN A 126 12.24 1.86 -22.46
N VAL A 127 12.18 0.53 -22.46
CA VAL A 127 11.31 -0.22 -21.55
C VAL A 127 12.15 -0.71 -20.37
N ASP A 128 11.73 -0.33 -19.18
CA ASP A 128 12.49 -0.60 -17.95
C ASP A 128 12.39 -2.07 -17.49
N ASP A 129 11.24 -2.72 -17.68
CA ASP A 129 11.03 -4.11 -17.27
C ASP A 129 9.76 -4.72 -17.90
N VAL A 130 9.56 -6.02 -17.69
CA VAL A 130 8.34 -6.78 -18.00
C VAL A 130 7.93 -7.58 -16.78
N VAL A 131 6.68 -7.47 -16.34
CA VAL A 131 6.19 -8.14 -15.14
C VAL A 131 4.88 -8.90 -15.39
N ALA A 132 4.70 -10.03 -14.71
CA ALA A 132 3.41 -10.68 -14.61
C ALA A 132 2.66 -10.15 -13.38
N LEU A 133 1.41 -9.76 -13.55
CA LEU A 133 0.50 -9.44 -12.46
C LEU A 133 -0.22 -10.71 -12.02
N ALA A 134 0.55 -11.66 -11.49
CA ALA A 134 0.07 -12.96 -11.06
C ALA A 134 -0.76 -12.87 -9.75
N HIS A 135 -1.79 -13.69 -9.66
CA HIS A 135 -2.66 -13.75 -8.50
C HIS A 135 -3.29 -15.13 -8.30
N THR A 136 -4.00 -15.33 -7.20
CA THR A 136 -4.61 -16.62 -6.82
C THR A 136 -6.14 -16.66 -6.99
N TYR A 137 -6.72 -15.74 -7.74
CA TYR A 137 -8.17 -15.57 -7.92
C TYR A 137 -8.64 -16.05 -9.30
N GLY A 138 -9.94 -15.90 -9.54
CA GLY A 138 -10.55 -15.88 -10.88
C GLY A 138 -11.25 -17.18 -11.32
N CYS A 139 -10.88 -18.35 -10.80
CA CYS A 139 -11.43 -19.64 -11.25
C CYS A 139 -12.87 -19.86 -10.75
N GLY A 140 -13.06 -20.75 -9.77
CA GLY A 140 -14.37 -21.13 -9.26
C GLY A 140 -14.92 -20.22 -8.14
N VAL A 141 -14.32 -19.07 -7.87
CA VAL A 141 -14.72 -18.17 -6.80
C VAL A 141 -16.07 -17.51 -7.06
N ALA A 142 -16.78 -17.17 -5.98
CA ALA A 142 -18.02 -16.38 -6.08
C ALA A 142 -17.67 -14.92 -6.34
N ILE A 143 -17.40 -14.56 -7.59
CA ILE A 143 -16.92 -13.23 -8.00
C ILE A 143 -17.91 -12.09 -7.74
N ASP A 144 -19.18 -12.42 -7.49
CA ASP A 144 -20.21 -11.45 -7.08
C ASP A 144 -20.36 -11.35 -5.56
N ALA A 145 -19.58 -12.14 -4.79
CA ALA A 145 -19.61 -12.05 -3.33
C ALA A 145 -19.01 -10.73 -2.83
N PRO A 146 -19.54 -10.15 -1.74
CA PRO A 146 -19.01 -8.90 -1.19
C PRO A 146 -17.50 -8.93 -0.92
N ASP A 147 -16.98 -10.05 -0.46
CA ASP A 147 -15.56 -10.21 -0.12
C ASP A 147 -14.66 -10.34 -1.38
N ALA A 148 -15.23 -10.57 -2.58
CA ALA A 148 -14.48 -10.60 -3.84
C ALA A 148 -14.21 -9.20 -4.43
N VAL A 149 -14.85 -8.17 -3.93
CA VAL A 149 -14.74 -6.78 -4.44
C VAL A 149 -13.30 -6.29 -4.34
N ILE A 150 -12.66 -6.44 -3.20
CA ILE A 150 -11.28 -5.93 -2.97
C ILE A 150 -10.28 -6.56 -3.94
N PRO A 151 -10.13 -7.90 -4.03
CA PRO A 151 -9.15 -8.49 -4.94
C PRO A 151 -9.43 -8.16 -6.41
N ILE A 152 -10.68 -8.20 -6.88
CA ILE A 152 -11.02 -7.89 -8.28
C ILE A 152 -10.74 -6.42 -8.59
N ARG A 153 -11.11 -5.50 -7.70
CA ARG A 153 -10.83 -4.07 -7.82
C ARG A 153 -9.33 -3.79 -7.86
N THR A 154 -8.56 -4.43 -6.97
CA THR A 154 -7.10 -4.32 -6.93
C THR A 154 -6.48 -4.79 -8.24
N LEU A 155 -6.85 -5.97 -8.74
CA LEU A 155 -6.35 -6.50 -10.02
C LEU A 155 -6.67 -5.57 -11.20
N ARG A 156 -7.90 -5.04 -11.25
CA ARG A 156 -8.30 -4.08 -12.26
C ARG A 156 -7.46 -2.81 -12.22
N ASN A 157 -7.37 -2.19 -11.07
CA ASN A 157 -6.76 -0.88 -10.93
C ASN A 157 -5.24 -0.94 -11.08
N ILE A 158 -4.58 -1.99 -10.56
CA ILE A 158 -3.13 -2.13 -10.74
C ILE A 158 -2.75 -2.32 -12.21
N SER A 159 -3.60 -2.97 -13.02
CA SER A 159 -3.37 -3.11 -14.45
C SER A 159 -3.36 -1.76 -15.19
N LEU A 160 -3.96 -0.74 -14.58
CA LEU A 160 -4.05 0.63 -15.09
C LEU A 160 -3.02 1.57 -14.45
N ASN A 161 -2.03 1.04 -13.70
CA ASN A 161 -1.01 1.86 -13.04
C ASN A 161 -0.26 2.71 -14.09
N PRO A 162 -0.02 4.00 -13.83
CA PRO A 162 0.64 4.91 -14.76
C PRO A 162 2.01 4.45 -15.28
N ASN A 163 2.72 3.60 -14.54
CA ASN A 163 4.00 3.04 -14.96
C ASN A 163 3.88 2.03 -16.12
N PHE A 164 2.67 1.57 -16.44
CA PHE A 164 2.41 0.64 -17.54
C PHE A 164 2.04 1.33 -18.85
N GLY A 165 2.01 2.65 -18.86
CA GLY A 165 1.88 3.44 -20.08
C GLY A 165 0.52 3.35 -20.77
N GLY A 166 -0.52 2.87 -20.09
CA GLY A 166 -1.82 2.57 -20.69
C GLY A 166 -1.82 1.31 -21.56
N GLU A 167 -0.69 0.60 -21.68
CA GLU A 167 -0.60 -0.67 -22.38
C GLU A 167 -1.10 -1.80 -21.47
N VAL A 168 -2.24 -2.39 -21.81
CA VAL A 168 -2.82 -3.51 -21.05
C VAL A 168 -2.83 -4.77 -21.91
N MET A 169 -2.01 -5.72 -21.52
CA MET A 169 -1.98 -7.07 -22.10
C MET A 169 -2.58 -8.05 -21.10
N VAL A 170 -3.48 -8.91 -21.56
CA VAL A 170 -4.18 -9.88 -20.72
C VAL A 170 -3.89 -11.31 -21.16
N VAL A 171 -3.60 -12.20 -20.21
CA VAL A 171 -3.57 -13.63 -20.41
C VAL A 171 -4.76 -14.28 -19.70
N SER A 172 -5.60 -14.96 -20.45
CA SER A 172 -6.82 -15.63 -20.05
C SER A 172 -6.68 -17.13 -20.25
N LEU A 173 -7.34 -17.93 -19.43
CA LEU A 173 -7.44 -19.37 -19.70
C LEU A 173 -8.54 -19.67 -20.71
N GLY A 174 -9.74 -19.08 -20.52
CA GLY A 174 -10.93 -19.26 -21.35
C GLY A 174 -12.15 -19.82 -20.60
N CYS A 175 -11.96 -20.57 -19.51
CA CYS A 175 -13.06 -21.17 -18.73
C CYS A 175 -13.27 -20.52 -17.34
N GLU A 176 -12.52 -19.51 -17.00
CA GLU A 176 -12.65 -18.80 -15.72
C GLU A 176 -13.92 -17.96 -15.61
N LYS A 177 -14.37 -17.69 -14.38
CA LYS A 177 -15.50 -16.79 -14.14
C LYS A 177 -15.13 -15.32 -14.29
N LEU A 178 -13.88 -14.97 -13.98
CA LEU A 178 -13.38 -13.60 -14.15
C LEU A 178 -12.84 -13.42 -15.58
N GLN A 179 -13.75 -13.37 -16.53
CA GLN A 179 -13.41 -13.14 -17.93
C GLN A 179 -12.72 -11.77 -18.14
N PRO A 180 -11.89 -11.60 -19.20
CA PRO A 180 -11.17 -10.35 -19.47
C PRO A 180 -12.05 -9.11 -19.43
N GLU A 181 -13.23 -9.15 -20.04
CA GLU A 181 -14.18 -8.03 -20.13
C GLU A 181 -14.82 -7.69 -18.76
N ARG A 182 -14.84 -8.66 -17.86
CA ARG A 182 -15.31 -8.47 -16.49
C ARG A 182 -14.23 -7.89 -15.60
N LEU A 183 -12.99 -8.30 -15.80
CA LEU A 183 -11.84 -7.71 -15.10
C LEU A 183 -11.61 -6.28 -15.55
N LEU A 184 -11.59 -6.05 -16.86
CA LEU A 184 -11.34 -4.77 -17.53
C LEU A 184 -12.54 -4.41 -18.43
N PRO A 185 -13.60 -3.82 -17.87
CA PRO A 185 -14.78 -3.44 -18.66
C PRO A 185 -14.40 -2.47 -19.79
N PRO A 186 -15.17 -2.46 -20.89
CA PRO A 186 -14.98 -1.49 -21.98
C PRO A 186 -14.90 -0.05 -21.46
N GLY A 187 -13.93 0.72 -21.94
CA GLY A 187 -13.67 2.08 -21.49
C GLY A 187 -12.84 2.21 -20.21
N ALA A 188 -12.50 1.09 -19.54
CA ALA A 188 -11.59 1.12 -18.37
C ALA A 188 -10.12 1.36 -18.76
N ILE A 189 -9.75 1.09 -20.02
CA ILE A 189 -8.38 1.23 -20.52
C ILE A 189 -8.24 2.58 -21.20
N PRO A 190 -7.29 3.43 -20.76
CA PRO A 190 -6.94 4.63 -21.52
C PRO A 190 -6.39 4.24 -22.90
N LEU A 191 -6.90 4.86 -23.94
CA LEU A 191 -6.36 4.68 -25.29
C LEU A 191 -5.00 5.38 -25.38
N VAL A 192 -3.98 4.66 -25.79
CA VAL A 192 -2.61 5.19 -25.91
C VAL A 192 -2.37 5.92 -27.22
N ASP A 193 -3.23 5.70 -28.21
CA ASP A 193 -3.20 6.33 -29.52
C ASP A 193 -4.64 6.58 -30.02
N GLU A 194 -4.78 7.14 -31.24
CA GLU A 194 -6.07 7.49 -31.85
C GLU A 194 -6.98 6.29 -32.20
N ARG A 195 -6.68 5.09 -31.68
CA ARG A 195 -7.55 3.93 -31.90
C ARG A 195 -8.91 4.16 -31.27
N THR A 196 -9.95 3.88 -32.01
CA THR A 196 -11.31 3.88 -31.49
C THR A 196 -11.54 2.67 -30.58
N LEU A 197 -12.56 2.73 -29.72
CA LEU A 197 -12.94 1.59 -28.86
C LEU A 197 -13.27 0.31 -29.66
N GLU A 198 -13.66 0.45 -30.92
CA GLU A 198 -13.93 -0.65 -31.83
C GLU A 198 -12.64 -1.26 -32.39
N ASP A 199 -11.57 -0.47 -32.51
CA ASP A 199 -10.28 -0.87 -33.06
C ASP A 199 -9.26 -1.36 -32.01
N ALA A 200 -9.58 -1.20 -30.72
CA ALA A 200 -8.75 -1.65 -29.61
C ALA A 200 -9.45 -2.73 -28.80
N PRO A 201 -9.62 -3.94 -29.33
CA PRO A 201 -9.97 -5.08 -28.50
C PRO A 201 -8.89 -5.21 -27.41
N LEU A 202 -9.29 -5.64 -26.21
CA LEU A 202 -8.33 -6.06 -25.20
C LEU A 202 -7.29 -6.95 -25.88
N ASP A 203 -6.03 -6.62 -25.74
CA ASP A 203 -4.93 -7.46 -26.24
C ASP A 203 -4.88 -8.74 -25.38
N VAL A 204 -5.77 -9.68 -25.66
CA VAL A 204 -5.98 -10.91 -24.89
C VAL A 204 -5.35 -12.09 -25.59
N VAL A 205 -4.59 -12.87 -24.84
CA VAL A 205 -4.15 -14.22 -25.25
C VAL A 205 -4.95 -15.24 -24.45
N CYS A 206 -5.89 -15.92 -25.08
CA CYS A 206 -6.65 -17.01 -24.46
C CYS A 206 -5.88 -18.34 -24.65
N LEU A 207 -5.47 -18.97 -23.55
CA LEU A 207 -4.63 -20.18 -23.64
C LEU A 207 -5.38 -21.42 -24.14
N GLN A 208 -6.71 -21.48 -23.96
CA GLN A 208 -7.56 -22.57 -24.49
C GLN A 208 -8.03 -22.32 -25.92
N ASP A 209 -7.51 -21.31 -26.61
CA ASP A 209 -7.79 -21.12 -28.02
C ASP A 209 -7.32 -22.36 -28.85
N GLU A 210 -8.14 -22.78 -29.82
CA GLU A 210 -7.87 -23.95 -30.67
C GLU A 210 -6.58 -23.82 -31.49
N ALA A 211 -6.12 -22.56 -31.70
CA ALA A 211 -4.84 -22.29 -32.37
C ALA A 211 -3.61 -22.71 -31.54
N HIS A 212 -3.77 -22.98 -30.27
CA HIS A 212 -2.68 -23.34 -29.38
C HIS A 212 -2.52 -24.88 -29.32
N VAL A 213 -1.40 -25.37 -29.83
CA VAL A 213 -1.03 -26.78 -29.75
C VAL A 213 0.14 -26.98 -28.80
N GLY A 214 -0.17 -27.30 -27.54
CA GLY A 214 0.80 -27.55 -26.50
C GLY A 214 1.38 -26.26 -25.86
N PHE A 215 2.12 -26.44 -24.79
CA PHE A 215 2.65 -25.38 -23.92
C PHE A 215 3.47 -24.31 -24.68
N MET A 216 4.37 -24.74 -25.56
CA MET A 216 5.25 -23.80 -26.26
C MET A 216 4.49 -22.87 -27.21
N SER A 217 3.42 -23.35 -27.85
CA SER A 217 2.62 -22.48 -28.72
C SER A 217 1.85 -21.40 -27.93
N MET A 218 1.43 -21.71 -26.70
CA MET A 218 0.86 -20.71 -25.77
C MET A 218 1.89 -19.65 -25.43
N VAL A 219 3.10 -20.06 -25.01
CA VAL A 219 4.20 -19.14 -24.68
C VAL A 219 4.56 -18.24 -25.86
N GLU A 220 4.67 -18.81 -27.07
CA GLU A 220 4.98 -18.03 -28.27
C GLU A 220 3.89 -17.02 -28.62
N SER A 221 2.62 -17.33 -28.35
CA SER A 221 1.52 -16.38 -28.54
C SER A 221 1.61 -15.23 -27.54
N VAL A 222 1.91 -15.52 -26.28
CA VAL A 222 2.16 -14.49 -25.27
C VAL A 222 3.35 -13.62 -25.68
N MET A 223 4.44 -14.21 -26.15
CA MET A 223 5.62 -13.45 -26.59
C MET A 223 5.35 -12.56 -27.81
N ARG A 224 4.63 -13.06 -28.82
CA ARG A 224 4.26 -12.24 -29.99
C ARG A 224 3.40 -11.05 -29.60
N GLN A 225 2.45 -11.24 -28.72
CA GLN A 225 1.60 -10.13 -28.23
C GLN A 225 2.44 -9.14 -27.42
N ALA A 226 3.27 -9.63 -26.51
CA ALA A 226 4.16 -8.79 -25.72
C ALA A 226 5.11 -7.94 -26.60
N GLU A 227 5.62 -8.49 -27.70
CA GLU A 227 6.50 -7.74 -28.60
C GLU A 227 5.82 -6.52 -29.22
N ARG A 228 4.52 -6.60 -29.55
CA ARG A 228 3.74 -5.45 -30.02
C ARG A 228 3.63 -4.34 -28.96
N HIS A 229 3.38 -4.72 -27.72
CA HIS A 229 3.35 -3.78 -26.59
C HIS A 229 4.73 -3.16 -26.33
N LEU A 230 5.79 -3.97 -26.37
CA LEU A 230 7.17 -3.48 -26.21
C LEU A 230 7.55 -2.47 -27.28
N GLN A 231 7.13 -2.66 -28.53
CA GLN A 231 7.36 -1.70 -29.61
C GLN A 231 6.71 -0.33 -29.30
N ARG A 232 5.44 -0.32 -28.83
CA ARG A 232 4.72 0.89 -28.47
C ARG A 232 5.36 1.59 -27.26
N LEU A 233 5.63 0.82 -26.20
CA LEU A 233 6.29 1.34 -24.99
C LEU A 233 7.69 1.90 -25.31
N ASN A 234 8.44 1.27 -26.20
CA ASN A 234 9.78 1.71 -26.57
C ASN A 234 9.80 3.04 -27.34
N ALA A 235 8.68 3.42 -27.95
CA ALA A 235 8.54 4.72 -28.63
C ALA A 235 8.41 5.90 -27.64
N ARG A 236 8.04 5.62 -26.38
CA ARG A 236 7.85 6.64 -25.35
C ARG A 236 9.19 7.26 -24.92
N ARG A 237 9.12 8.50 -24.46
CA ARG A 237 10.28 9.24 -23.93
C ARG A 237 9.89 9.89 -22.60
N ARG A 238 10.90 10.05 -21.75
CA ARG A 238 10.74 10.87 -20.55
C ARG A 238 10.62 12.34 -20.94
N GLU A 239 9.83 13.07 -20.19
CA GLU A 239 9.75 14.52 -20.24
C GLU A 239 9.86 15.11 -18.84
N THR A 240 10.29 16.34 -18.74
CA THR A 240 10.35 17.06 -17.47
C THR A 240 8.94 17.43 -17.03
N VAL A 241 8.51 16.88 -15.90
CA VAL A 241 7.19 17.09 -15.32
C VAL A 241 7.29 17.66 -13.91
N PRO A 242 6.31 18.47 -13.46
CA PRO A 242 6.35 19.03 -12.12
C PRO A 242 6.17 17.95 -11.03
N ALA A 243 6.79 18.15 -9.89
CA ALA A 243 6.69 17.24 -8.74
C ALA A 243 5.23 17.02 -8.27
N SER A 244 4.32 17.93 -8.62
CA SER A 244 2.88 17.79 -8.33
C SER A 244 2.20 16.60 -9.03
N GLU A 245 2.86 15.97 -10.01
CA GLU A 245 2.38 14.74 -10.66
C GLU A 245 2.87 13.47 -9.98
N LEU A 246 3.78 13.59 -9.01
CA LEU A 246 4.32 12.43 -8.30
C LEU A 246 3.29 11.87 -7.32
N VAL A 247 3.14 10.55 -7.32
CA VAL A 247 2.36 9.78 -6.35
C VAL A 247 3.30 8.83 -5.61
N VAL A 248 3.31 8.93 -4.28
CA VAL A 248 4.21 8.14 -3.43
C VAL A 248 3.41 7.40 -2.36
N GLY A 249 3.54 6.08 -2.30
CA GLY A 249 3.02 5.26 -1.22
C GLY A 249 4.06 5.08 -0.12
N VAL A 250 3.67 5.26 1.15
CA VAL A 250 4.49 4.95 2.31
C VAL A 250 3.85 3.83 3.13
N GLN A 251 4.64 2.83 3.48
CA GLN A 251 4.22 1.63 4.17
C GLN A 251 5.24 1.25 5.24
N CYS A 252 4.86 0.38 6.18
CA CYS A 252 5.79 -0.17 7.17
C CYS A 252 6.90 -0.99 6.50
N GLY A 253 8.11 -0.86 7.06
CA GLY A 253 9.24 -1.76 6.80
C GLY A 253 9.50 -2.65 8.02
N GLY A 254 10.76 -2.77 8.43
CA GLY A 254 11.13 -3.38 9.70
C GLY A 254 10.87 -2.40 10.85
N SER A 255 9.86 -2.66 11.70
CA SER A 255 9.53 -1.78 12.82
C SER A 255 10.25 -2.21 14.09
N ASP A 256 10.91 -1.25 14.73
CA ASP A 256 11.53 -1.38 16.04
C ASP A 256 11.33 -0.09 16.87
N ALA A 257 11.93 -0.03 18.03
CA ALA A 257 11.80 1.16 18.88
C ALA A 257 12.52 2.40 18.30
N PHE A 258 13.51 2.23 17.44
CA PHE A 258 14.24 3.33 16.81
C PHE A 258 13.53 3.88 15.58
N SER A 259 12.88 3.04 14.79
CA SER A 259 12.17 3.48 13.58
C SER A 259 11.14 4.57 13.88
N GLY A 260 10.46 4.50 15.04
CA GLY A 260 9.51 5.50 15.48
C GLY A 260 10.11 6.87 15.84
N VAL A 261 11.42 6.94 16.08
CA VAL A 261 12.13 8.20 16.47
C VAL A 261 13.20 8.64 15.47
N THR A 262 13.46 7.85 14.45
CA THR A 262 14.46 8.15 13.41
C THR A 262 13.86 8.08 12.01
N ALA A 263 13.69 6.88 11.46
CA ALA A 263 13.24 6.68 10.09
C ALA A 263 11.84 7.24 9.82
N ASN A 264 10.87 6.97 10.71
CA ASN A 264 9.49 7.41 10.51
C ASN A 264 9.34 8.95 10.56
N PRO A 265 9.97 9.69 11.50
CA PRO A 265 9.99 11.15 11.43
C PRO A 265 10.65 11.71 10.17
N ALA A 266 11.73 11.09 9.69
CA ALA A 266 12.39 11.50 8.44
C ALA A 266 11.47 11.28 7.22
N VAL A 267 10.78 10.14 7.15
CA VAL A 267 9.75 9.87 6.13
C VAL A 267 8.61 10.88 6.24
N GLY A 268 8.15 11.18 7.45
CA GLY A 268 7.07 12.16 7.67
C GLY A 268 7.47 13.57 7.21
N PHE A 269 8.70 13.99 7.47
CA PHE A 269 9.21 15.25 6.95
C PHE A 269 9.26 15.26 5.41
N CYS A 270 9.71 14.15 4.81
CA CYS A 270 9.70 13.97 3.36
C CYS A 270 8.27 14.04 2.79
N THR A 271 7.30 13.40 3.47
CA THR A 271 5.87 13.48 3.14
C THR A 271 5.39 14.93 3.11
N ASP A 272 5.71 15.72 4.12
CA ASP A 272 5.33 17.14 4.18
C ASP A 272 5.96 17.96 3.04
N LEU A 273 7.21 17.69 2.67
CA LEU A 273 7.86 18.36 1.53
C LEU A 273 7.17 18.02 0.21
N LEU A 274 6.85 16.74 -0.03
CA LEU A 274 6.17 16.27 -1.22
C LEU A 274 4.77 16.89 -1.35
N VAL A 275 3.98 16.86 -0.26
CA VAL A 275 2.65 17.47 -0.25
C VAL A 275 2.71 18.97 -0.52
N ARG A 276 3.70 19.68 0.04
CA ARG A 276 3.93 21.11 -0.25
C ARG A 276 4.34 21.36 -1.71
N ALA A 277 5.01 20.40 -2.36
CA ALA A 277 5.31 20.45 -3.79
C ALA A 277 4.11 20.11 -4.68
N GLY A 278 2.93 19.83 -4.10
CA GLY A 278 1.70 19.47 -4.80
C GLY A 278 1.56 17.99 -5.12
N ALA A 279 2.53 17.16 -4.72
CA ALA A 279 2.50 15.72 -4.91
C ALA A 279 1.42 15.06 -4.02
N THR A 280 1.06 13.83 -4.38
CA THR A 280 0.20 12.99 -3.57
C THR A 280 1.04 12.01 -2.78
N VAL A 281 0.81 11.92 -1.47
CA VAL A 281 1.43 10.90 -0.62
C VAL A 281 0.33 10.06 0.02
N MET A 282 0.40 8.76 -0.16
CA MET A 282 -0.50 7.79 0.46
C MET A 282 0.24 7.10 1.62
N PHE A 283 -0.31 7.16 2.82
CA PHE A 283 0.15 6.31 3.94
C PHE A 283 -0.88 5.22 4.21
N SER A 284 -0.42 4.05 4.60
CA SER A 284 -1.24 2.85 4.61
C SER A 284 -1.19 2.08 5.93
N GLU A 285 -1.88 0.94 5.94
CA GLU A 285 -1.92 -0.08 6.99
C GLU A 285 -2.78 0.30 8.21
N VAL A 286 -4.07 -0.07 8.15
CA VAL A 286 -5.03 0.16 9.26
C VAL A 286 -4.52 -0.41 10.57
N THR A 287 -3.93 -1.62 10.54
CA THR A 287 -3.39 -2.29 11.73
C THR A 287 -2.35 -1.44 12.47
N GLU A 288 -1.60 -0.60 11.75
CA GLU A 288 -0.52 0.21 12.31
C GLU A 288 -0.95 1.59 12.79
N VAL A 289 -2.18 2.01 12.51
CA VAL A 289 -2.67 3.34 12.89
C VAL A 289 -3.96 3.30 13.71
N ARG A 290 -4.64 2.14 13.79
CA ARG A 290 -5.92 1.96 14.49
C ARG A 290 -5.91 2.47 15.95
N ASP A 291 -4.81 2.26 16.66
CA ASP A 291 -4.68 2.68 18.07
C ASP A 291 -4.41 4.19 18.26
N GLY A 292 -4.11 4.91 17.18
CA GLY A 292 -3.93 6.36 17.18
C GLY A 292 -4.93 7.08 16.29
N ILE A 293 -6.10 6.49 16.05
CA ILE A 293 -7.15 7.03 15.18
C ILE A 293 -7.55 8.47 15.52
N ASP A 294 -7.56 8.84 16.81
CA ASP A 294 -7.87 10.20 17.26
C ASP A 294 -6.88 11.25 16.72
N GLN A 295 -5.61 10.88 16.54
CA GLN A 295 -4.62 11.78 15.95
C GLN A 295 -4.86 11.98 14.44
N LEU A 296 -5.38 10.97 13.76
CA LEU A 296 -5.68 11.03 12.32
C LEU A 296 -6.99 11.81 12.09
N THR A 297 -8.07 11.45 12.78
CA THR A 297 -9.38 12.12 12.62
C THR A 297 -9.33 13.58 13.01
N SER A 298 -8.55 13.94 14.05
CA SER A 298 -8.37 15.33 14.43
C SER A 298 -7.66 16.15 13.34
N ARG A 299 -6.80 15.52 12.54
CA ARG A 299 -6.01 16.15 11.47
C ARG A 299 -6.66 16.00 10.09
N ALA A 300 -7.84 15.43 10.00
CA ALA A 300 -8.59 15.36 8.74
C ALA A 300 -8.86 16.76 8.18
N ALA A 301 -8.87 16.92 6.88
CA ALA A 301 -9.16 18.19 6.21
C ALA A 301 -10.63 18.61 6.40
N SER A 302 -11.54 17.64 6.57
CA SER A 302 -12.95 17.87 6.87
C SER A 302 -13.53 16.76 7.76
N PRO A 303 -14.69 16.98 8.37
CA PRO A 303 -15.40 15.95 9.12
C PRO A 303 -15.71 14.70 8.30
N GLU A 304 -16.06 14.84 7.02
CA GLU A 304 -16.40 13.73 6.12
C GLU A 304 -15.20 12.81 5.88
N VAL A 305 -13.99 13.37 5.79
CA VAL A 305 -12.75 12.60 5.72
C VAL A 305 -12.50 11.84 7.02
N ALA A 306 -12.75 12.47 8.16
CA ALA A 306 -12.65 11.79 9.47
C ALA A 306 -13.65 10.63 9.58
N GLU A 307 -14.90 10.83 9.15
CA GLU A 307 -15.92 9.78 9.11
C GLU A 307 -15.52 8.63 8.17
N ALA A 308 -14.93 8.94 7.02
CA ALA A 308 -14.43 7.91 6.13
C ALA A 308 -13.33 7.06 6.79
N MET A 309 -12.39 7.68 7.50
CA MET A 309 -11.38 6.94 8.29
C MET A 309 -12.03 6.05 9.36
N ILE A 310 -13.03 6.55 10.07
CA ILE A 310 -13.76 5.76 11.08
C ILE A 310 -14.43 4.55 10.45
N ARG A 311 -15.06 4.68 9.26
CA ARG A 311 -15.66 3.53 8.54
C ARG A 311 -14.63 2.47 8.20
N GLU A 312 -13.45 2.85 7.73
CA GLU A 312 -12.38 1.89 7.42
C GLU A 312 -11.86 1.18 8.69
N MET A 313 -11.77 1.90 9.82
CA MET A 313 -11.39 1.29 11.10
C MET A 313 -12.45 0.31 11.60
N ALA A 314 -13.74 0.64 11.47
CA ALA A 314 -14.83 -0.26 11.83
C ALA A 314 -14.84 -1.52 10.94
N TRP A 315 -14.59 -1.35 9.64
CA TRP A 315 -14.44 -2.49 8.73
C TRP A 315 -13.26 -3.39 9.15
N TYR A 316 -12.14 -2.79 9.53
CA TYR A 316 -10.97 -3.54 9.99
C TYR A 316 -11.23 -4.30 11.30
N ASP A 317 -11.91 -3.69 12.28
CA ASP A 317 -12.28 -4.37 13.51
C ASP A 317 -13.17 -5.59 13.19
N ALA A 318 -14.17 -5.43 12.32
CA ALA A 318 -15.02 -6.54 11.85
C ALA A 318 -14.24 -7.62 11.07
N TYR A 319 -13.22 -7.22 10.31
CA TYR A 319 -12.33 -8.16 9.61
C TYR A 319 -11.54 -9.03 10.59
N LEU A 320 -11.00 -8.45 11.67
CA LEU A 320 -10.31 -9.19 12.72
C LEU A 320 -11.27 -10.17 13.44
N ASP A 321 -12.49 -9.73 13.74
CA ASP A 321 -13.51 -10.57 14.37
C ASP A 321 -13.86 -11.79 13.52
N LYS A 322 -13.99 -11.64 12.20
CA LYS A 322 -14.17 -12.76 11.25
C LYS A 322 -13.01 -13.77 11.34
N GLY A 323 -11.78 -13.27 11.49
CA GLY A 323 -10.57 -14.07 11.69
C GLY A 323 -10.44 -14.68 13.10
N ARG A 324 -11.33 -14.34 14.03
CA ARG A 324 -11.26 -14.72 15.46
C ARG A 324 -9.93 -14.31 16.09
N VAL A 325 -9.43 -13.18 15.71
CA VAL A 325 -8.22 -12.55 16.24
C VAL A 325 -8.51 -11.11 16.66
N ASP A 326 -7.64 -10.53 17.43
CA ASP A 326 -7.69 -9.11 17.76
C ASP A 326 -6.40 -8.40 17.38
N ARG A 327 -6.36 -7.10 17.61
CA ARG A 327 -5.21 -6.25 17.29
C ARG A 327 -3.89 -6.63 17.97
N SER A 328 -3.92 -7.51 19.02
CA SER A 328 -2.71 -8.01 19.68
C SER A 328 -1.91 -8.99 18.83
N ALA A 329 -2.49 -9.49 17.74
CA ALA A 329 -1.78 -10.27 16.72
C ALA A 329 -0.58 -9.52 16.11
N ASN A 330 -0.64 -8.19 16.05
CA ASN A 330 0.50 -7.30 15.82
C ASN A 330 0.90 -6.70 17.20
N THR A 331 2.09 -6.80 17.67
CA THR A 331 3.43 -6.79 17.05
C THR A 331 4.03 -8.19 16.86
N THR A 332 4.87 -8.34 15.86
CA THR A 332 5.61 -9.58 15.59
C THR A 332 6.70 -9.83 16.65
N PRO A 333 7.22 -11.08 16.76
CA PRO A 333 8.36 -11.37 17.60
C PRO A 333 9.61 -10.49 17.32
N GLY A 334 9.86 -10.17 16.04
CA GLY A 334 10.95 -9.27 15.64
C GLY A 334 10.75 -7.84 16.12
N ASN A 335 9.54 -7.31 16.07
CA ASN A 335 9.22 -5.97 16.62
C ASN A 335 9.47 -5.92 18.13
N LYS A 336 9.09 -6.97 18.87
CA LYS A 336 9.31 -7.09 20.33
C LYS A 336 10.80 -7.19 20.65
N LYS A 337 11.55 -8.00 19.89
CA LYS A 337 13.01 -8.07 19.99
C LYS A 337 13.70 -6.74 19.71
N GLY A 338 13.13 -5.93 18.83
CA GLY A 338 13.57 -4.57 18.53
C GLY A 338 13.10 -3.50 19.52
N GLY A 339 12.44 -3.88 20.61
CA GLY A 339 12.09 -2.97 21.73
C GLY A 339 10.65 -2.49 21.77
N LEU A 340 9.78 -2.88 20.83
CA LEU A 340 8.35 -2.56 20.89
C LEU A 340 7.61 -3.51 21.83
N SER A 341 6.68 -2.97 22.61
CA SER A 341 5.88 -3.77 23.56
C SER A 341 4.60 -4.33 22.95
N ASN A 342 3.89 -3.53 22.17
CA ASN A 342 2.59 -3.87 21.58
C ASN A 342 2.24 -2.92 20.43
N ILE A 343 1.06 -3.14 19.83
CA ILE A 343 0.60 -2.36 18.68
C ILE A 343 0.34 -0.90 19.01
N VAL A 344 -0.06 -0.55 20.24
CA VAL A 344 -0.29 0.84 20.64
C VAL A 344 1.00 1.64 20.53
N GLU A 345 2.10 1.10 21.07
CA GLU A 345 3.42 1.73 20.94
C GLU A 345 3.89 1.79 19.49
N LYS A 346 3.66 0.74 18.71
CA LYS A 346 4.01 0.69 17.30
C LYS A 346 3.24 1.74 16.48
N ALA A 347 1.93 1.88 16.74
CA ALA A 347 1.07 2.84 16.05
C ALA A 347 1.53 4.29 16.25
N MET A 348 1.97 4.65 17.45
CA MET A 348 2.48 6.01 17.71
C MET A 348 3.69 6.34 16.84
N GLY A 349 4.57 5.38 16.60
CA GLY A 349 5.70 5.54 15.68
C GLY A 349 5.28 5.52 14.22
N SER A 350 4.30 4.69 13.85
CA SER A 350 3.84 4.53 12.45
C SER A 350 3.12 5.76 11.92
N ILE A 351 2.27 6.38 12.70
CA ILE A 351 1.52 7.60 12.33
C ILE A 351 2.44 8.74 11.91
N VAL A 352 3.61 8.84 12.50
CA VAL A 352 4.59 9.93 12.22
C VAL A 352 5.06 9.90 10.75
N LYS A 353 5.03 8.75 10.07
CA LYS A 353 5.34 8.65 8.63
C LYS A 353 4.45 9.53 7.75
N SER A 354 3.24 9.80 8.19
CA SER A 354 2.28 10.63 7.46
C SER A 354 2.54 12.14 7.57
N GLY A 355 3.62 12.55 8.24
CA GLY A 355 3.96 13.97 8.42
C GLY A 355 2.92 14.74 9.23
N SER A 356 2.81 16.04 8.96
CA SER A 356 1.94 16.97 9.66
C SER A 356 0.83 17.58 8.80
N ALA A 357 0.82 17.34 7.48
CA ALA A 357 -0.18 17.88 6.57
C ALA A 357 -1.61 17.41 6.90
N PRO A 358 -2.66 18.19 6.55
CA PRO A 358 -4.04 17.71 6.65
C PRO A 358 -4.25 16.45 5.81
N ILE A 359 -5.06 15.51 6.30
CA ILE A 359 -5.43 14.32 5.53
C ILE A 359 -6.60 14.69 4.63
N ASN A 360 -6.37 14.69 3.32
CA ASN A 360 -7.31 15.18 2.33
C ASN A 360 -8.34 14.14 1.87
N GLY A 361 -8.03 12.85 2.01
CA GLY A 361 -8.92 11.79 1.55
C GLY A 361 -8.58 10.44 2.14
N VAL A 362 -9.46 9.49 1.85
CA VAL A 362 -9.36 8.09 2.28
C VAL A 362 -9.60 7.20 1.06
N LEU A 363 -8.79 6.17 0.91
CA LEU A 363 -8.99 5.10 -0.07
C LEU A 363 -9.25 3.79 0.66
N SER A 364 -10.31 3.10 0.30
CA SER A 364 -10.50 1.70 0.67
C SER A 364 -9.48 0.81 -0.08
N PRO A 365 -9.20 -0.41 0.41
CA PRO A 365 -8.17 -1.27 -0.22
C PRO A 365 -8.39 -1.45 -1.72
N GLY A 366 -7.39 -1.11 -2.53
CA GLY A 366 -7.42 -1.24 -3.98
C GLY A 366 -8.28 -0.21 -4.74
N ASP A 367 -8.77 0.84 -4.08
CA ASP A 367 -9.48 1.93 -4.76
C ASP A 367 -8.52 2.79 -5.59
N LYS A 368 -9.03 3.34 -6.69
CA LYS A 368 -8.29 4.27 -7.55
C LYS A 368 -8.19 5.64 -6.89
N LEU A 369 -6.99 6.22 -6.93
CA LEU A 369 -6.72 7.56 -6.43
C LEU A 369 -7.53 8.61 -7.22
N ALA A 370 -8.30 9.44 -6.50
CA ALA A 370 -9.13 10.50 -7.08
C ALA A 370 -8.78 11.91 -6.56
N GLN A 371 -7.92 12.03 -5.56
CA GLN A 371 -7.61 13.29 -4.88
C GLN A 371 -6.10 13.46 -4.72
N LYS A 372 -5.64 14.73 -4.66
CA LYS A 372 -4.24 15.07 -4.39
C LYS A 372 -4.01 15.41 -2.90
N GLY A 373 -2.75 15.41 -2.49
CA GLY A 373 -2.30 15.75 -1.14
C GLY A 373 -2.00 14.51 -0.29
N LEU A 374 -2.21 14.62 1.02
CA LEU A 374 -2.01 13.49 1.93
C LEU A 374 -3.27 12.62 1.97
N ILE A 375 -3.14 11.36 1.65
CA ILE A 375 -4.24 10.39 1.54
C ILE A 375 -3.99 9.23 2.49
N TYR A 376 -5.02 8.83 3.23
CA TYR A 376 -5.01 7.59 3.99
C TYR A 376 -5.51 6.44 3.13
N ALA A 377 -4.68 5.44 2.86
CA ALA A 377 -5.04 4.24 2.12
C ALA A 377 -5.22 3.07 3.08
N ALA A 378 -6.46 2.64 3.27
CA ALA A 378 -6.86 1.71 4.33
C ALA A 378 -6.55 0.24 3.98
N THR A 379 -5.30 -0.10 3.70
CA THR A 379 -4.91 -1.51 3.52
C THR A 379 -5.02 -2.27 4.85
N PRO A 380 -5.67 -3.45 4.90
CA PRO A 380 -6.02 -4.08 6.17
C PRO A 380 -4.85 -4.70 6.91
N ALA A 381 -3.84 -5.17 6.21
CA ALA A 381 -2.78 -5.97 6.80
C ALA A 381 -1.40 -5.36 6.64
N SER A 382 -0.49 -5.69 7.56
CA SER A 382 0.95 -5.55 7.37
C SER A 382 1.49 -6.65 6.44
N ASP A 383 0.69 -7.06 5.47
CA ASP A 383 1.08 -7.98 4.40
C ASP A 383 1.67 -7.13 3.27
N PHE A 384 2.99 -7.15 3.17
CA PHE A 384 3.70 -6.31 2.22
C PHE A 384 3.34 -6.58 0.76
N ILE A 385 2.98 -7.80 0.40
CA ILE A 385 2.60 -8.14 -0.97
C ILE A 385 1.20 -7.58 -1.26
N CYS A 386 0.18 -8.04 -0.54
CA CYS A 386 -1.20 -7.60 -0.76
C CYS A 386 -1.37 -6.10 -0.51
N GLY A 387 -0.83 -5.59 0.60
CA GLY A 387 -0.93 -4.17 0.94
C GLY A 387 -0.24 -3.27 -0.07
N THR A 388 0.93 -3.66 -0.58
CA THR A 388 1.62 -2.88 -1.63
C THR A 388 0.85 -2.88 -2.94
N LEU A 389 0.28 -4.02 -3.35
CA LEU A 389 -0.55 -4.10 -4.55
C LEU A 389 -1.82 -3.26 -4.42
N GLN A 390 -2.49 -3.31 -3.26
CA GLN A 390 -3.67 -2.48 -2.99
C GLN A 390 -3.35 -0.99 -2.97
N LEU A 391 -2.15 -0.61 -2.54
CA LEU A 391 -1.69 0.78 -2.54
C LEU A 391 -1.29 1.27 -3.93
N ALA A 392 -0.81 0.38 -4.79
CA ALA A 392 -0.37 0.68 -6.15
C ALA A 392 -1.51 0.65 -7.19
N ALA A 393 -2.69 0.20 -6.78
CA ALA A 393 -3.87 0.01 -7.63
C ALA A 393 -4.56 1.31 -8.11
#